data_dfaa8c2ed734c140dcba12580667490e
#
_entry.id   dfaa8c2ed734c140dcba12580667490e
#
_cell.length_a   1.000
_cell.length_b   1.000
_cell.length_c   1.000
_cell.angle_alpha   90.00
_cell.angle_beta   90.00
_cell.angle_gamma   90.00
#
_symmetry.space_group_name_H-M   'P 1'
#
loop_
_entity.id
_entity.type
_entity.pdbx_description
1 polymer ?
#
loop_
_entity_poly.entity_id
_entity_poly.type
_entity_poly.pdbx_seq_one_letter_code
_entity_poly.pdbx_strand_id
1 'polypeptide(L)'
;MPISRRTVTIASALLVSITLIGCGPESNTTSALAPNSRPEAPAFQVDPTWPREMPNSWILGAVTAVFVDAKDHVWVTHLPETLTPEETALVQEPPIGTCCVPAPVVIEFDPEGNVVQGWGDSSTQDVSEFPRNAHGLFVDHNDYVWVGTYRHHRVMKFTRDGQLVMTIGRYDDNGGSNDPNLLGGPAGIWVDPDTNEAYFADGYRNRRVVVYDGDTGEYLRHWGAYGELPNDDYDFGDRDPLGPPPRQFSTVHGLVGSNDGLIYVADRRGNRIQVFDYAGQFVVEQIVAPLTRASGSAFVIALSPDVAQRWLYLADGTNHKVWILRRSDLEIVGEFGRGGRQVGQFIRPHGMGIDTQGNLYVGEASTGRRVQKFTAQNPKIIYQSPEVP
;
A
#
# COMPACT_ATOMS: atom_id res chain seq x y z
N MET A 1 15.75 -45.18 -55.33
CA MET A 1 15.63 -46.64 -55.49
C MET A 1 14.89 -47.23 -54.36
N PRO A 2 14.00 -48.10 -54.60
CA PRO A 2 12.75 -48.32 -53.86
C PRO A 2 12.73 -49.68 -53.12
N ILE A 3 11.49 -49.96 -52.63
CA ILE A 3 10.91 -51.30 -52.31
C ILE A 3 11.01 -51.63 -50.78
N SER A 4 10.01 -52.11 -50.04
CA SER A 4 8.80 -52.84 -50.45
C SER A 4 7.87 -53.00 -49.21
N ARG A 5 6.62 -53.07 -49.51
CA ARG A 5 5.48 -53.51 -48.70
C ARG A 5 5.63 -54.89 -48.06
N ARG A 6 4.94 -55.18 -46.98
CA ARG A 6 3.97 -56.27 -46.90
C ARG A 6 3.04 -56.19 -45.66
N THR A 7 1.78 -56.24 -45.97
CA THR A 7 0.60 -56.43 -45.14
C THR A 7 0.46 -57.93 -44.80
N VAL A 8 0.01 -58.27 -43.60
CA VAL A 8 -0.72 -59.53 -43.36
C VAL A 8 -1.80 -59.28 -42.29
N THR A 9 -3.01 -59.52 -42.68
CA THR A 9 -4.25 -59.60 -41.89
C THR A 9 -4.51 -61.04 -41.52
N ILE A 10 -4.87 -61.33 -40.27
CA ILE A 10 -5.64 -62.54 -39.90
C ILE A 10 -6.60 -62.16 -38.79
N ALA A 11 -7.88 -62.39 -39.08
CA ALA A 11 -9.00 -62.35 -38.16
C ALA A 11 -9.23 -63.75 -37.54
N SER A 12 -9.61 -63.78 -36.29
CA SER A 12 -10.28 -64.95 -35.71
C SER A 12 -11.23 -64.50 -34.62
N ALA A 13 -12.49 -64.77 -34.87
CA ALA A 13 -13.59 -64.56 -33.96
C ALA A 13 -13.71 -65.76 -33.02
N LEU A 14 -13.94 -65.49 -31.73
CA LEU A 14 -14.42 -66.48 -30.76
C LEU A 14 -15.64 -65.93 -30.01
N LEU A 15 -16.79 -66.58 -30.25
CA LEU A 15 -18.01 -66.38 -29.46
C LEU A 15 -17.82 -67.09 -28.11
N VAL A 16 -18.14 -66.39 -27.02
CA VAL A 16 -18.43 -67.01 -25.74
C VAL A 16 -19.70 -66.40 -25.14
N SER A 17 -20.61 -67.29 -24.78
CA SER A 17 -21.95 -67.02 -24.32
C SER A 17 -22.01 -66.44 -22.93
N ILE A 18 -22.92 -65.49 -22.74
CA ILE A 18 -23.15 -64.75 -21.50
C ILE A 18 -24.20 -65.45 -20.67
N THR A 19 -23.89 -65.73 -19.37
CA THR A 19 -24.87 -66.01 -18.33
C THR A 19 -25.11 -64.73 -17.51
N LEU A 20 -26.33 -64.24 -17.56
CA LEU A 20 -26.83 -63.13 -16.77
C LEU A 20 -27.03 -63.58 -15.32
N ILE A 21 -26.28 -62.96 -14.40
CA ILE A 21 -26.61 -62.94 -12.98
C ILE A 21 -26.93 -61.50 -12.63
N GLY A 22 -28.16 -61.22 -12.26
CA GLY A 22 -28.60 -59.89 -11.84
C GLY A 22 -28.09 -59.58 -10.44
N CYS A 23 -27.43 -58.42 -10.30
CA CYS A 23 -27.26 -57.73 -9.03
C CYS A 23 -27.82 -56.31 -9.19
N GLY A 24 -28.62 -55.93 -8.20
CA GLY A 24 -29.27 -54.62 -8.17
C GLY A 24 -28.29 -53.43 -8.09
N PRO A 25 -28.76 -52.22 -8.30
CA PRO A 25 -27.88 -51.05 -8.31
C PRO A 25 -27.50 -50.67 -6.88
N GLU A 26 -26.23 -50.89 -6.49
CA GLU A 26 -25.61 -50.13 -5.42
C GLU A 26 -25.41 -48.68 -5.90
N SER A 27 -26.14 -47.77 -5.26
CA SER A 27 -25.94 -46.33 -5.44
C SER A 27 -24.62 -45.93 -4.78
N ASN A 28 -23.51 -45.99 -5.55
CA ASN A 28 -22.29 -45.29 -5.23
C ASN A 28 -22.54 -43.80 -5.42
N THR A 29 -23.01 -43.13 -4.38
CA THR A 29 -22.83 -41.66 -4.24
C THR A 29 -21.36 -41.39 -4.01
N THR A 30 -20.59 -41.32 -5.06
CA THR A 30 -19.33 -40.59 -5.06
C THR A 30 -19.70 -39.12 -4.76
N SER A 31 -19.54 -38.75 -3.48
CA SER A 31 -19.48 -37.33 -3.11
C SER A 31 -18.32 -36.72 -3.91
N ALA A 32 -18.65 -36.09 -5.02
CA ALA A 32 -17.71 -35.21 -5.70
C ALA A 32 -17.36 -34.13 -4.68
N LEU A 33 -16.14 -34.17 -4.14
CA LEU A 33 -15.57 -33.03 -3.43
C LEU A 33 -15.76 -31.83 -4.37
N ALA A 34 -16.54 -30.85 -3.89
CA ALA A 34 -16.68 -29.57 -4.59
C ALA A 34 -15.27 -29.09 -4.92
N PRO A 35 -15.01 -28.61 -6.14
CA PRO A 35 -13.71 -28.04 -6.44
C PRO A 35 -13.45 -26.97 -5.38
N ASN A 36 -12.29 -27.02 -4.72
CA ASN A 36 -11.79 -25.96 -3.86
C ASN A 36 -11.86 -24.68 -4.67
N SER A 37 -12.98 -23.95 -4.60
CA SER A 37 -13.11 -22.65 -5.20
C SER A 37 -12.17 -21.76 -4.42
N ARG A 38 -11.00 -21.44 -5.00
CA ARG A 38 -10.16 -20.34 -4.50
C ARG A 38 -11.12 -19.16 -4.31
N PRO A 39 -11.06 -18.48 -3.15
CA PRO A 39 -11.89 -17.29 -2.96
C PRO A 39 -11.63 -16.34 -4.13
N GLU A 40 -12.70 -15.87 -4.73
CA GLU A 40 -12.63 -14.90 -5.82
C GLU A 40 -11.99 -13.61 -5.29
N ALA A 41 -11.02 -13.06 -6.02
CA ALA A 41 -10.36 -11.82 -5.64
C ALA A 41 -11.36 -10.65 -5.62
N PRO A 42 -11.24 -9.69 -4.69
CA PRO A 42 -12.05 -8.48 -4.72
C PRO A 42 -11.93 -7.74 -6.06
N ALA A 43 -13.04 -7.26 -6.58
CA ALA A 43 -13.11 -6.45 -7.79
C ALA A 43 -13.49 -5.00 -7.44
N PHE A 44 -12.97 -4.06 -8.21
CA PHE A 44 -13.12 -2.63 -7.94
C PHE A 44 -13.61 -1.87 -9.17
N GLN A 45 -14.45 -0.87 -8.95
CA GLN A 45 -14.89 0.07 -9.96
C GLN A 45 -14.62 1.50 -9.49
N VAL A 46 -14.02 2.32 -10.34
CA VAL A 46 -13.77 3.72 -9.99
C VAL A 46 -15.08 4.49 -9.84
N ASP A 47 -15.16 5.31 -8.80
CA ASP A 47 -16.21 6.30 -8.62
C ASP A 47 -15.76 7.64 -9.25
N PRO A 48 -16.32 8.04 -10.40
CA PRO A 48 -15.91 9.25 -11.08
C PRO A 48 -16.41 10.53 -10.40
N THR A 49 -17.24 10.42 -9.35
CA THR A 49 -17.84 11.54 -8.65
C THR A 49 -17.15 11.91 -7.36
N TRP A 50 -16.14 11.13 -6.95
CA TRP A 50 -15.33 11.38 -5.76
C TRP A 50 -13.91 11.82 -6.15
N PRO A 51 -13.31 12.83 -5.49
CA PRO A 51 -13.90 13.75 -4.52
C PRO A 51 -14.87 14.74 -5.19
N ARG A 52 -15.63 15.47 -4.38
CA ARG A 52 -16.41 16.61 -4.84
C ARG A 52 -15.49 17.78 -5.20
N GLU A 53 -16.06 18.81 -5.82
CA GLU A 53 -15.34 20.03 -6.12
C GLU A 53 -14.76 20.65 -4.83
N MET A 54 -13.45 20.93 -4.84
CA MET A 54 -12.78 21.53 -3.69
C MET A 54 -13.11 23.01 -3.56
N PRO A 55 -13.27 23.54 -2.33
CA PRO A 55 -13.54 24.95 -2.09
C PRO A 55 -12.36 25.84 -2.47
N ASN A 56 -12.57 27.15 -2.51
CA ASN A 56 -11.52 28.18 -2.64
C ASN A 56 -10.66 28.03 -3.90
N SER A 57 -11.16 27.39 -4.95
CA SER A 57 -10.37 27.07 -6.16
C SER A 57 -9.09 26.25 -5.84
N TRP A 58 -9.13 25.43 -4.81
CA TRP A 58 -7.98 24.59 -4.42
C TRP A 58 -7.66 23.56 -5.48
N ILE A 59 -6.34 23.32 -5.65
CA ILE A 59 -5.80 22.28 -6.52
C ILE A 59 -4.73 21.46 -5.79
N LEU A 60 -4.72 20.16 -6.05
CA LEU A 60 -3.73 19.26 -5.48
C LEU A 60 -2.44 19.24 -6.29
N GLY A 61 -1.30 19.29 -5.61
CA GLY A 61 -0.02 18.84 -6.13
C GLY A 61 0.12 17.29 -6.09
N ALA A 62 1.32 16.79 -6.24
CA ALA A 62 1.61 15.37 -6.16
C ALA A 62 1.14 14.78 -4.82
N VAL A 63 0.19 13.85 -4.84
CA VAL A 63 -0.35 13.22 -3.63
C VAL A 63 0.64 12.19 -3.11
N THR A 64 1.05 12.33 -1.85
CA THR A 64 2.07 11.50 -1.22
C THR A 64 1.48 10.43 -0.31
N ALA A 65 0.40 10.74 0.40
CA ALA A 65 -0.29 9.74 1.20
C ALA A 65 -1.80 9.93 1.16
N VAL A 66 -2.50 8.84 1.39
CA VAL A 66 -3.94 8.74 1.64
C VAL A 66 -4.13 7.80 2.82
N PHE A 67 -4.92 8.21 3.77
CA PHE A 67 -5.33 7.41 4.91
C PHE A 67 -6.85 7.54 5.12
N VAL A 68 -7.50 6.49 5.60
CA VAL A 68 -8.93 6.53 5.96
C VAL A 68 -9.03 6.25 7.45
N ASP A 69 -9.64 7.16 8.19
CA ASP A 69 -9.77 7.05 9.64
C ASP A 69 -10.98 6.18 10.06
N ALA A 70 -11.13 5.95 11.35
CA ALA A 70 -12.22 5.14 11.92
C ALA A 70 -13.64 5.71 11.68
N LYS A 71 -13.76 6.93 11.18
CA LYS A 71 -15.01 7.59 10.80
C LYS A 71 -15.27 7.53 9.30
N ASP A 72 -14.45 6.77 8.57
CA ASP A 72 -14.39 6.72 7.10
C ASP A 72 -14.05 8.06 6.44
N HIS A 73 -13.48 9.03 7.19
CA HIS A 73 -12.96 10.24 6.62
C HIS A 73 -11.62 9.97 5.91
N VAL A 74 -11.46 10.58 4.75
CA VAL A 74 -10.28 10.38 3.89
C VAL A 74 -9.31 11.54 4.08
N TRP A 75 -8.14 11.23 4.60
CA TRP A 75 -7.06 12.17 4.83
C TRP A 75 -6.04 12.08 3.72
N VAL A 76 -5.59 13.23 3.25
CA VAL A 76 -4.67 13.34 2.11
C VAL A 76 -3.54 14.30 2.45
N THR A 77 -2.30 13.90 2.13
CA THR A 77 -1.19 14.84 2.01
C THR A 77 -0.72 14.93 0.58
N HIS A 78 -0.31 16.13 0.19
CA HIS A 78 0.25 16.39 -1.12
C HIS A 78 1.41 17.39 -1.05
N LEU A 79 2.08 17.59 -2.19
CA LEU A 79 3.21 18.51 -2.34
C LEU A 79 2.79 19.72 -3.18
N PRO A 80 2.34 20.82 -2.55
CA PRO A 80 1.96 22.04 -3.28
C PRO A 80 3.08 22.58 -4.17
N GLU A 81 4.34 22.41 -3.76
CA GLU A 81 5.52 22.83 -4.50
C GLU A 81 5.74 22.10 -5.84
N THR A 82 4.95 21.09 -6.14
CA THR A 82 4.98 20.39 -7.43
C THR A 82 4.05 21.02 -8.47
N LEU A 83 3.24 22.00 -8.07
CA LEU A 83 2.37 22.76 -8.98
C LEU A 83 3.20 23.78 -9.77
N THR A 84 2.82 24.00 -11.03
CA THR A 84 3.47 24.99 -11.89
C THR A 84 2.85 26.37 -11.67
N PRO A 85 3.50 27.46 -12.11
CA PRO A 85 2.92 28.81 -12.06
C PRO A 85 1.57 28.91 -12.76
N GLU A 86 1.38 28.20 -13.87
CA GLU A 86 0.11 28.16 -14.60
C GLU A 86 -0.99 27.45 -13.84
N GLU A 87 -0.64 26.41 -13.06
CA GLU A 87 -1.60 25.69 -12.18
C GLU A 87 -1.92 26.49 -10.92
N THR A 88 -1.15 27.49 -10.57
CA THR A 88 -1.34 28.37 -9.41
C THR A 88 -1.49 29.82 -9.81
N ALA A 89 -2.13 30.06 -10.95
CA ALA A 89 -2.14 31.34 -11.63
C ALA A 89 -2.76 32.49 -10.82
N LEU A 90 -3.70 32.19 -9.91
CA LEU A 90 -4.34 33.19 -9.07
C LEU A 90 -3.40 33.78 -8.01
N VAL A 91 -2.42 32.99 -7.51
CA VAL A 91 -1.51 33.41 -6.42
C VAL A 91 -0.17 33.89 -6.91
N GLN A 92 0.03 34.03 -8.22
CA GLN A 92 1.25 34.65 -8.76
C GLN A 92 1.24 36.16 -8.49
N GLU A 93 2.42 36.78 -8.46
CA GLU A 93 2.62 38.22 -8.25
C GLU A 93 3.23 38.89 -9.50
N PRO A 94 2.47 39.59 -10.34
CA PRO A 94 0.99 39.72 -10.30
C PRO A 94 0.28 38.45 -10.75
N PRO A 95 -1.03 38.31 -10.43
CA PRO A 95 -1.81 37.16 -10.90
C PRO A 95 -1.81 37.03 -12.43
N ILE A 96 -1.55 35.81 -12.94
CA ILE A 96 -1.53 35.52 -14.37
C ILE A 96 -2.83 34.86 -14.86
N GLY A 97 -3.77 34.55 -13.94
CA GLY A 97 -5.08 33.96 -14.23
C GLY A 97 -6.05 34.15 -13.08
N THR A 98 -7.29 33.65 -13.26
CA THR A 98 -8.38 33.74 -12.27
C THR A 98 -8.59 32.47 -11.47
N CYS A 99 -7.81 31.45 -11.69
CA CYS A 99 -7.71 30.15 -10.99
C CYS A 99 -6.21 29.79 -10.95
N CYS A 100 -5.71 28.99 -10.09
CA CYS A 100 -6.23 28.32 -8.94
C CYS A 100 -5.29 28.60 -7.75
N VAL A 101 -5.61 28.02 -6.57
CA VAL A 101 -4.84 28.18 -5.34
C VAL A 101 -4.32 26.80 -4.92
N PRO A 102 -3.04 26.66 -4.52
CA PRO A 102 -2.58 25.41 -3.90
C PRO A 102 -3.44 25.08 -2.69
N ALA A 103 -3.91 23.85 -2.60
CA ALA A 103 -4.62 23.41 -1.41
C ALA A 103 -3.67 23.34 -0.19
N PRO A 104 -4.18 23.39 1.06
CA PRO A 104 -3.40 23.11 2.26
C PRO A 104 -2.75 21.72 2.19
N VAL A 105 -1.57 21.55 2.81
CA VAL A 105 -0.76 20.31 2.71
C VAL A 105 -1.50 19.08 3.21
N VAL A 106 -2.32 19.23 4.24
CA VAL A 106 -3.18 18.17 4.80
C VAL A 106 -4.63 18.54 4.57
N ILE A 107 -5.41 17.63 4.01
CA ILE A 107 -6.81 17.80 3.72
C ILE A 107 -7.59 16.60 4.27
N GLU A 108 -8.74 16.89 4.89
CA GLU A 108 -9.71 15.90 5.32
C GLU A 108 -10.97 16.00 4.46
N PHE A 109 -11.41 14.86 3.92
CA PHE A 109 -12.67 14.72 3.20
C PHE A 109 -13.62 13.84 4.00
N ASP A 110 -14.91 14.12 3.93
CA ASP A 110 -15.94 13.19 4.38
C ASP A 110 -16.08 11.99 3.42
N PRO A 111 -16.81 10.92 3.78
CA PRO A 111 -17.02 9.75 2.91
C PRO A 111 -17.66 10.10 1.55
N GLU A 112 -18.44 11.18 1.48
CA GLU A 112 -19.11 11.69 0.27
C GLU A 112 -18.14 12.47 -0.63
N GLY A 113 -16.95 12.82 -0.13
CA GLY A 113 -15.90 13.53 -0.86
C GLY A 113 -15.93 15.05 -0.71
N ASN A 114 -16.71 15.59 0.22
CA ASN A 114 -16.64 17.02 0.54
C ASN A 114 -15.44 17.30 1.44
N VAL A 115 -14.79 18.45 1.26
CA VAL A 115 -13.73 18.90 2.14
C VAL A 115 -14.31 19.29 3.49
N VAL A 116 -13.87 18.63 4.55
CA VAL A 116 -14.22 18.96 5.95
C VAL A 116 -13.31 20.06 6.47
N GLN A 117 -12.00 19.92 6.27
CA GLN A 117 -11.00 20.90 6.64
C GLN A 117 -9.71 20.71 5.83
N GLY A 118 -8.87 21.72 5.89
CA GLY A 118 -7.50 21.64 5.39
C GLY A 118 -6.62 22.59 6.20
N TRP A 119 -5.39 22.16 6.50
CA TRP A 119 -4.42 22.94 7.24
C TRP A 119 -3.02 22.71 6.70
N GLY A 120 -2.14 23.66 7.03
CA GLY A 120 -0.78 23.59 6.56
C GLY A 120 -0.51 24.41 5.30
N ASP A 121 -0.65 25.70 5.42
CA ASP A 121 -0.18 26.64 4.40
C ASP A 121 1.33 26.78 4.45
N SER A 122 2.00 26.21 3.45
CA SER A 122 3.46 26.26 3.34
C SER A 122 4.03 27.65 3.07
N SER A 123 3.18 28.64 2.73
CA SER A 123 3.62 30.00 2.41
C SER A 123 3.77 30.90 3.64
N THR A 124 3.07 30.60 4.74
CA THR A 124 2.93 31.49 5.89
C THR A 124 3.45 30.93 7.21
N GLN A 125 3.77 29.65 7.29
CA GLN A 125 4.17 29.00 8.54
C GLN A 125 5.68 28.75 8.63
N ASP A 126 6.20 28.80 9.86
CA ASP A 126 7.57 28.41 10.15
C ASP A 126 7.77 26.93 9.76
N VAL A 127 8.73 26.67 8.89
CA VAL A 127 9.06 25.31 8.43
C VAL A 127 9.50 24.39 9.55
N SER A 128 9.89 24.90 10.71
CA SER A 128 10.22 24.11 11.90
C SER A 128 8.97 23.52 12.55
N GLU A 129 7.83 24.15 12.41
CA GLU A 129 6.55 23.76 13.03
C GLU A 129 5.59 23.09 12.05
N PHE A 130 5.95 23.02 10.75
CA PHE A 130 5.05 22.51 9.73
C PHE A 130 5.71 21.49 8.79
N PRO A 131 4.97 20.44 8.32
CA PRO A 131 5.53 19.38 7.50
C PRO A 131 5.73 19.80 6.04
N ARG A 132 6.83 20.46 5.70
CA ARG A 132 7.24 20.56 4.30
C ARG A 132 7.69 19.20 3.76
N ASN A 133 7.43 18.93 2.48
CA ASN A 133 7.65 17.65 1.85
C ASN A 133 6.96 16.50 2.63
N ALA A 134 5.71 16.71 3.01
CA ALA A 134 4.86 15.72 3.65
C ALA A 134 4.83 14.44 2.81
N HIS A 135 4.93 13.27 3.46
CA HIS A 135 4.98 12.01 2.76
C HIS A 135 4.12 10.92 3.42
N GLY A 136 4.43 10.53 4.66
CA GLY A 136 3.62 9.61 5.44
C GLY A 136 2.45 10.33 6.10
N LEU A 137 1.32 9.66 6.22
CA LEU A 137 0.12 10.16 6.90
C LEU A 137 -0.58 9.02 7.61
N PHE A 138 -0.95 9.23 8.87
CA PHE A 138 -1.74 8.31 9.66
C PHE A 138 -2.59 9.09 10.66
N VAL A 139 -3.82 8.63 10.93
CA VAL A 139 -4.66 9.15 12.02
C VAL A 139 -4.80 8.03 13.04
N ASP A 140 -4.36 8.27 14.27
CA ASP A 140 -4.36 7.26 15.31
C ASP A 140 -5.72 7.14 16.00
N HIS A 141 -5.84 6.13 16.85
CA HIS A 141 -7.06 5.81 17.61
C HIS A 141 -7.47 6.91 18.62
N ASN A 142 -6.58 7.89 18.87
CA ASN A 142 -6.84 9.07 19.70
C ASN A 142 -7.15 10.32 18.87
N ASP A 143 -7.41 10.18 17.56
CA ASP A 143 -7.66 11.26 16.60
C ASP A 143 -6.45 12.21 16.39
N TYR A 144 -5.22 11.81 16.73
CA TYR A 144 -4.03 12.58 16.36
C TYR A 144 -3.61 12.25 14.92
N VAL A 145 -3.17 13.27 14.20
CA VAL A 145 -2.69 13.19 12.83
C VAL A 145 -1.17 13.17 12.80
N TRP A 146 -0.60 12.08 12.29
CA TRP A 146 0.83 11.91 12.17
C TRP A 146 1.26 12.17 10.74
N VAL A 147 2.28 13.03 10.55
CA VAL A 147 2.79 13.39 9.21
C VAL A 147 4.30 13.20 9.16
N GLY A 148 4.76 12.36 8.24
CA GLY A 148 6.19 12.16 7.96
C GLY A 148 6.71 13.16 6.93
N THR A 149 7.95 13.62 7.08
CA THR A 149 8.62 14.51 6.14
C THR A 149 9.89 13.85 5.59
N TYR A 150 9.80 13.32 4.36
CA TYR A 150 10.86 12.45 3.83
C TYR A 150 12.19 13.16 3.54
N ARG A 151 12.17 14.46 3.25
CA ARG A 151 13.39 15.25 3.02
C ARG A 151 13.96 15.87 4.29
N HIS A 152 13.08 16.17 5.25
CA HIS A 152 13.47 16.88 6.47
C HIS A 152 13.55 15.97 7.69
N HIS A 153 13.49 14.65 7.49
CA HIS A 153 13.85 13.62 8.47
C HIS A 153 13.06 13.69 9.78
N ARG A 154 11.77 14.05 9.73
CA ARG A 154 10.91 14.14 10.91
C ARG A 154 9.60 13.38 10.73
N VAL A 155 9.03 12.93 11.85
CA VAL A 155 7.61 12.62 11.99
C VAL A 155 7.03 13.59 13.00
N MET A 156 5.91 14.21 12.66
CA MET A 156 5.24 15.23 13.45
C MET A 156 3.82 14.77 13.79
N LYS A 157 3.44 14.88 15.05
CA LYS A 157 2.10 14.54 15.58
C LYS A 157 1.33 15.83 15.80
N PHE A 158 0.12 15.89 15.28
CA PHE A 158 -0.78 17.05 15.37
C PHE A 158 -2.12 16.65 15.98
N THR A 159 -2.83 17.62 16.56
CA THR A 159 -4.26 17.48 16.79
C THR A 159 -5.00 17.39 15.44
N ARG A 160 -6.24 16.94 15.46
CA ARG A 160 -7.05 16.81 14.22
C ARG A 160 -7.18 18.14 13.47
N ASP A 161 -7.18 19.27 14.17
CA ASP A 161 -7.26 20.63 13.62
C ASP A 161 -5.88 21.26 13.27
N GLY A 162 -4.80 20.47 13.31
CA GLY A 162 -3.49 20.86 12.80
C GLY A 162 -2.57 21.59 13.78
N GLN A 163 -2.81 21.50 15.11
CA GLN A 163 -1.89 22.04 16.10
C GLN A 163 -0.79 21.02 16.42
N LEU A 164 0.47 21.46 16.36
CA LEU A 164 1.62 20.60 16.63
C LEU A 164 1.63 20.15 18.09
N VAL A 165 1.74 18.84 18.31
CA VAL A 165 1.81 18.19 19.63
C VAL A 165 3.23 17.69 19.91
N MET A 166 3.86 17.02 18.93
CA MET A 166 5.16 16.38 19.12
C MET A 166 5.93 16.30 17.79
N THR A 167 7.24 16.31 17.87
CA THR A 167 8.14 16.06 16.73
C THR A 167 9.17 15.00 17.12
N ILE A 168 9.32 13.97 16.28
CA ILE A 168 10.36 12.94 16.39
C ILE A 168 11.33 13.12 15.21
N GLY A 169 12.63 13.01 15.50
CA GLY A 169 13.69 13.35 14.56
C GLY A 169 14.02 14.85 14.59
N ARG A 170 14.92 15.27 13.71
CA ARG A 170 15.41 16.66 13.66
C ARG A 170 15.41 17.17 12.24
N TYR A 171 15.08 18.45 12.06
CA TYR A 171 15.04 19.10 10.76
C TYR A 171 16.41 19.02 10.06
N ASP A 172 16.44 18.45 8.86
CA ASP A 172 17.61 18.27 7.99
C ASP A 172 18.81 17.54 8.64
N ASP A 173 18.59 16.75 9.70
CA ASP A 173 19.62 16.00 10.39
C ASP A 173 19.33 14.49 10.34
N ASN A 174 20.30 13.68 9.94
CA ASN A 174 20.21 12.23 9.79
C ASN A 174 21.45 11.55 10.37
N GLY A 175 21.23 10.71 11.38
CA GLY A 175 22.31 9.96 12.07
C GLY A 175 22.62 8.58 11.48
N GLY A 176 21.94 8.17 10.39
CA GLY A 176 22.05 6.81 9.82
C GLY A 176 21.06 5.82 10.42
N SER A 177 21.08 4.59 9.88
CA SER A 177 20.04 3.58 10.18
C SER A 177 20.05 3.04 11.61
N ASN A 178 21.14 3.18 12.34
CA ASN A 178 21.26 2.70 13.72
C ASN A 178 21.20 3.83 14.78
N ASP A 179 20.96 5.07 14.38
CA ASP A 179 20.78 6.18 15.33
C ASP A 179 19.38 6.11 15.98
N PRO A 180 19.28 6.09 17.32
CA PRO A 180 17.99 5.99 18.00
C PRO A 180 17.19 7.30 18.02
N ASN A 181 17.81 8.46 17.76
CA ASN A 181 17.21 9.78 17.93
C ASN A 181 16.89 10.49 16.61
N LEU A 182 17.54 10.07 15.51
CA LEU A 182 17.44 10.72 14.22
C LEU A 182 16.81 9.80 13.19
N LEU A 183 16.02 10.38 12.29
CA LEU A 183 15.34 9.67 11.20
C LEU A 183 16.05 9.93 9.86
N GLY A 184 15.90 9.02 8.90
CA GLY A 184 16.52 9.09 7.59
C GLY A 184 15.52 9.22 6.43
N GLY A 185 14.48 10.01 6.60
CA GLY A 185 13.42 10.20 5.60
C GLY A 185 12.30 9.19 5.74
N PRO A 186 11.50 9.33 6.82
CA PRO A 186 10.35 8.45 7.08
C PRO A 186 9.30 8.61 5.98
N ALA A 187 8.77 7.46 5.53
CA ALA A 187 7.81 7.38 4.45
C ALA A 187 6.42 6.92 4.92
N GLY A 188 6.29 5.74 5.50
CA GLY A 188 5.05 5.20 6.05
C GLY A 188 4.99 5.31 7.57
N ILE A 189 3.79 5.41 8.11
CA ILE A 189 3.52 5.53 9.55
C ILE A 189 2.34 4.60 9.89
N TRP A 190 2.46 3.89 11.01
CA TRP A 190 1.36 3.16 11.63
C TRP A 190 1.51 3.24 13.15
N VAL A 191 0.40 3.39 13.86
CA VAL A 191 0.38 3.42 15.34
C VAL A 191 -0.50 2.29 15.82
N ASP A 192 0.03 1.45 16.68
CA ASP A 192 -0.69 0.33 17.29
C ASP A 192 -1.77 0.85 18.24
N PRO A 193 -3.04 0.50 18.04
CA PRO A 193 -4.14 0.97 18.88
C PRO A 193 -4.11 0.39 20.31
N ASP A 194 -3.45 -0.74 20.53
CA ASP A 194 -3.42 -1.43 21.82
C ASP A 194 -2.25 -0.96 22.70
N THR A 195 -1.10 -0.71 22.11
CA THR A 195 0.14 -0.34 22.86
C THR A 195 0.53 1.11 22.69
N ASN A 196 -0.06 1.84 21.74
CA ASN A 196 0.31 3.19 21.31
C ASN A 196 1.77 3.30 20.81
N GLU A 197 2.38 2.19 20.38
CA GLU A 197 3.68 2.21 19.72
C GLU A 197 3.56 2.73 18.29
N ALA A 198 4.41 3.67 17.93
CA ALA A 198 4.44 4.30 16.63
C ALA A 198 5.58 3.71 15.75
N TYR A 199 5.21 3.05 14.66
CA TYR A 199 6.10 2.38 13.72
C TYR A 199 6.31 3.25 12.49
N PHE A 200 7.56 3.48 12.12
CA PHE A 200 7.90 4.28 10.93
C PHE A 200 8.71 3.48 9.92
N ALA A 201 8.30 3.55 8.66
CA ALA A 201 9.08 3.10 7.50
C ALA A 201 10.17 4.15 7.23
N ASP A 202 11.32 4.05 7.89
CA ASP A 202 12.41 5.00 7.80
C ASP A 202 13.40 4.57 6.72
N GLY A 203 13.06 4.84 5.44
CA GLY A 203 13.70 4.16 4.32
C GLY A 203 14.18 4.99 3.15
N TYR A 204 14.02 6.31 3.11
CA TYR A 204 14.58 7.10 2.00
C TYR A 204 16.11 7.26 2.07
N ARG A 205 16.65 7.34 3.28
CA ARG A 205 18.10 7.37 3.53
C ARG A 205 18.55 6.25 4.45
N ASN A 206 17.68 5.86 5.40
CA ASN A 206 17.89 4.73 6.30
C ASN A 206 17.33 3.43 5.71
N ARG A 207 17.53 2.29 6.41
CA ARG A 207 17.18 0.95 5.94
C ARG A 207 16.45 0.17 7.02
N ARG A 208 15.45 0.80 7.68
CA ARG A 208 14.83 0.23 8.88
C ARG A 208 13.34 0.49 8.99
N VAL A 209 12.69 -0.36 9.75
CA VAL A 209 11.52 -0.01 10.55
C VAL A 209 12.04 0.47 11.91
N VAL A 210 11.54 1.58 12.41
CA VAL A 210 11.87 2.09 13.73
C VAL A 210 10.61 2.36 14.50
N VAL A 211 10.65 2.11 15.82
CA VAL A 211 9.50 2.17 16.73
C VAL A 211 9.78 3.14 17.85
N TYR A 212 8.82 4.01 18.10
CA TYR A 212 8.84 4.99 19.20
C TYR A 212 7.58 4.83 20.04
N ASP A 213 7.65 5.26 21.28
CA ASP A 213 6.48 5.44 22.12
C ASP A 213 5.64 6.61 21.58
N GLY A 214 4.37 6.36 21.31
CA GLY A 214 3.48 7.33 20.66
C GLY A 214 3.03 8.49 21.54
N ASP A 215 3.24 8.41 22.87
CA ASP A 215 2.91 9.48 23.83
C ASP A 215 4.12 10.35 24.13
N THR A 216 5.30 9.74 24.31
CA THR A 216 6.51 10.43 24.76
C THR A 216 7.48 10.75 23.63
N GLY A 217 7.42 10.01 22.50
CA GLY A 217 8.40 10.08 21.42
C GLY A 217 9.73 9.42 21.76
N GLU A 218 9.81 8.61 22.83
CA GLU A 218 11.02 7.88 23.19
C GLU A 218 11.25 6.70 22.24
N TYR A 219 12.51 6.49 21.84
CA TYR A 219 12.91 5.36 21.02
C TYR A 219 12.73 4.04 21.77
N LEU A 220 12.14 3.03 21.11
CA LEU A 220 11.96 1.70 21.66
C LEU A 220 12.86 0.65 21.02
N ARG A 221 12.81 0.52 19.69
CA ARG A 221 13.57 -0.48 18.91
C ARG A 221 13.58 -0.17 17.42
N HIS A 222 14.42 -0.85 16.69
CA HIS A 222 14.40 -0.87 15.22
C HIS A 222 14.95 -2.19 14.67
N TRP A 223 14.67 -2.46 13.40
CA TRP A 223 15.22 -3.59 12.65
C TRP A 223 15.31 -3.29 11.17
N GLY A 224 16.21 -3.98 10.49
CA GLY A 224 16.34 -4.00 9.04
C GLY A 224 15.65 -5.20 8.39
N ALA A 225 15.98 -5.48 7.14
CA ALA A 225 15.47 -6.65 6.44
C ALA A 225 15.81 -7.95 7.19
N TYR A 226 14.89 -8.90 7.18
CA TYR A 226 14.97 -10.19 7.87
C TYR A 226 15.12 -10.09 9.40
N GLY A 227 14.81 -8.95 10.01
CA GLY A 227 15.02 -8.72 11.45
C GLY A 227 16.48 -8.48 11.84
N GLU A 228 17.38 -8.36 10.86
CA GLU A 228 18.78 -8.07 11.09
C GLU A 228 19.02 -6.58 11.36
N LEU A 229 20.14 -6.23 11.95
CA LEU A 229 20.53 -4.82 12.09
C LEU A 229 20.80 -4.21 10.71
N PRO A 230 20.39 -2.97 10.47
CA PRO A 230 20.72 -2.25 9.24
C PRO A 230 22.23 -2.08 9.05
N ASN A 231 22.67 -2.23 7.80
CA ASN A 231 24.02 -1.93 7.38
C ASN A 231 23.99 -0.87 6.26
N ASP A 232 24.36 0.37 6.60
CA ASP A 232 24.36 1.48 5.64
C ASP A 232 25.45 1.37 4.56
N ASP A 233 26.51 0.62 4.84
CA ASP A 233 27.60 0.35 3.89
C ASP A 233 27.29 -0.83 2.94
N TYR A 234 26.10 -1.44 3.03
CA TYR A 234 25.73 -2.57 2.18
C TYR A 234 25.70 -2.15 0.71
N ASP A 235 26.52 -2.81 -0.11
CA ASP A 235 26.57 -2.63 -1.55
C ASP A 235 25.49 -3.50 -2.24
N PHE A 236 24.53 -2.88 -2.90
CA PHE A 236 23.51 -3.58 -3.69
C PHE A 236 24.05 -4.09 -5.03
N GLY A 237 25.19 -3.58 -5.52
CA GLY A 237 25.85 -3.97 -6.78
C GLY A 237 24.92 -4.02 -7.99
N ASP A 238 25.38 -4.68 -9.05
CA ASP A 238 24.56 -5.04 -10.22
C ASP A 238 23.74 -6.30 -9.91
N ARG A 239 22.65 -6.13 -9.19
CA ARG A 239 21.79 -7.22 -8.76
C ARG A 239 21.08 -7.89 -9.95
N ASP A 240 21.13 -9.21 -10.02
CA ASP A 240 20.17 -9.99 -10.82
C ASP A 240 18.78 -9.88 -10.18
N PRO A 241 17.78 -9.29 -10.87
CA PRO A 241 16.44 -9.14 -10.31
C PRO A 241 15.71 -10.47 -10.05
N LEU A 242 16.15 -11.56 -10.67
CA LEU A 242 15.62 -12.92 -10.46
C LEU A 242 16.51 -13.76 -9.51
N GLY A 243 17.62 -13.19 -9.06
CA GLY A 243 18.49 -13.80 -8.07
C GLY A 243 17.97 -13.65 -6.64
N PRO A 244 18.73 -14.12 -5.64
CA PRO A 244 18.37 -13.98 -4.24
C PRO A 244 18.12 -12.52 -3.86
N PRO A 245 17.08 -12.20 -3.09
CA PRO A 245 16.81 -10.83 -2.65
C PRO A 245 17.92 -10.34 -1.70
N PRO A 246 18.18 -9.01 -1.68
CA PRO A 246 19.23 -8.43 -0.85
C PRO A 246 18.92 -8.62 0.64
N ARG A 247 19.97 -8.82 1.44
CA ARG A 247 19.88 -8.98 2.91
C ARG A 247 19.57 -7.67 3.64
N GLN A 248 19.55 -6.54 2.95
CA GLN A 248 19.19 -5.22 3.48
C GLN A 248 17.97 -4.66 2.77
N PHE A 249 17.21 -3.83 3.44
CA PHE A 249 16.18 -3.04 2.79
C PHE A 249 16.78 -2.06 1.80
N SER A 250 16.15 -1.95 0.64
CA SER A 250 16.55 -1.00 -0.38
C SER A 250 15.85 0.35 -0.21
N THR A 251 14.57 0.34 0.11
CA THR A 251 13.79 1.54 0.46
C THR A 251 12.54 1.10 1.22
N VAL A 252 12.57 1.15 2.53
CA VAL A 252 11.38 0.93 3.38
C VAL A 252 10.42 2.08 3.16
N HIS A 253 9.29 1.83 2.49
CA HIS A 253 8.43 2.91 2.01
C HIS A 253 7.01 2.91 2.60
N GLY A 254 6.43 1.75 2.79
CA GLY A 254 5.13 1.60 3.41
C GLY A 254 5.17 0.54 4.50
N LEU A 255 4.31 0.68 5.49
CA LEU A 255 4.07 -0.36 6.48
C LEU A 255 2.63 -0.27 7.01
N VAL A 256 2.13 -1.40 7.50
CA VAL A 256 0.84 -1.50 8.17
C VAL A 256 0.85 -2.65 9.16
N GLY A 257 0.28 -2.44 10.34
CA GLY A 257 0.04 -3.49 11.32
C GLY A 257 -1.28 -4.22 11.05
N SER A 258 -1.34 -5.47 11.47
CA SER A 258 -2.54 -6.31 11.38
C SER A 258 -3.10 -6.64 12.75
N ASN A 259 -4.41 -7.01 12.79
CA ASN A 259 -5.13 -7.35 14.01
C ASN A 259 -4.58 -8.59 14.76
N ASP A 260 -3.73 -9.37 14.11
CA ASP A 260 -3.11 -10.58 14.65
C ASP A 260 -1.63 -10.42 14.99
N GLY A 261 -1.15 -9.18 15.15
CA GLY A 261 0.16 -8.87 15.69
C GLY A 261 1.32 -8.95 14.68
N LEU A 262 1.04 -8.70 13.39
CA LEU A 262 2.06 -8.68 12.35
C LEU A 262 2.22 -7.29 11.73
N ILE A 263 3.44 -6.97 11.31
CA ILE A 263 3.79 -5.77 10.54
C ILE A 263 4.16 -6.17 9.12
N TYR A 264 3.44 -5.65 8.16
CA TYR A 264 3.70 -5.80 6.73
C TYR A 264 4.50 -4.61 6.23
N VAL A 265 5.67 -4.84 5.66
CA VAL A 265 6.63 -3.80 5.26
C VAL A 265 6.86 -3.87 3.76
N ALA A 266 6.61 -2.76 3.07
CA ALA A 266 6.90 -2.60 1.65
C ALA A 266 8.33 -2.09 1.44
N ASP A 267 9.24 -2.96 1.00
CA ASP A 267 10.57 -2.58 0.52
C ASP A 267 10.50 -2.22 -0.96
N ARG A 268 10.26 -0.94 -1.23
CA ARG A 268 9.89 -0.42 -2.55
C ARG A 268 10.86 -0.83 -3.65
N ARG A 269 12.15 -0.50 -3.51
CA ARG A 269 13.19 -0.86 -4.49
C ARG A 269 13.64 -2.31 -4.36
N GLY A 270 13.34 -2.97 -3.24
CA GLY A 270 13.52 -4.40 -3.07
C GLY A 270 12.51 -5.23 -3.84
N ASN A 271 11.44 -4.62 -4.36
CA ASN A 271 10.32 -5.27 -5.04
C ASN A 271 9.69 -6.37 -4.18
N ARG A 272 9.51 -6.13 -2.89
CA ARG A 272 9.03 -7.14 -1.96
C ARG A 272 8.20 -6.56 -0.82
N ILE A 273 7.42 -7.45 -0.22
CA ILE A 273 6.81 -7.29 1.09
C ILE A 273 7.55 -8.21 2.03
N GLN A 274 7.97 -7.72 3.18
CA GLN A 274 8.42 -8.56 4.31
C GLN A 274 7.46 -8.42 5.47
N VAL A 275 7.21 -9.52 6.17
CA VAL A 275 6.31 -9.58 7.31
C VAL A 275 7.13 -9.89 8.56
N PHE A 276 6.81 -9.18 9.63
CA PHE A 276 7.46 -9.30 10.94
C PHE A 276 6.41 -9.40 12.04
N ASP A 277 6.78 -9.94 13.18
CA ASP A 277 6.02 -9.69 14.41
C ASP A 277 6.33 -8.28 14.96
N TYR A 278 5.64 -7.88 16.01
CA TYR A 278 5.82 -6.56 16.63
C TYR A 278 7.19 -6.37 17.31
N ALA A 279 7.91 -7.48 17.59
CA ALA A 279 9.28 -7.44 18.08
C ALA A 279 10.33 -7.30 16.96
N GLY A 280 9.91 -7.36 15.70
CA GLY A 280 10.79 -7.28 14.53
C GLY A 280 11.37 -8.61 14.08
N GLN A 281 10.82 -9.75 14.57
CA GLN A 281 11.23 -11.06 14.08
C GLN A 281 10.63 -11.32 12.70
N PHE A 282 11.47 -11.70 11.75
CA PHE A 282 11.04 -11.99 10.38
C PHE A 282 10.16 -13.26 10.32
N VAL A 283 9.05 -13.17 9.58
CA VAL A 283 8.09 -14.26 9.39
C VAL A 283 8.15 -14.80 7.97
N VAL A 284 7.91 -13.96 6.97
CA VAL A 284 7.81 -14.37 5.56
C VAL A 284 8.06 -13.19 4.63
N GLU A 285 8.41 -13.47 3.37
CA GLU A 285 8.46 -12.44 2.33
C GLU A 285 7.74 -12.87 1.04
N GLN A 286 7.29 -11.89 0.27
CA GLN A 286 6.77 -12.06 -1.08
C GLN A 286 7.43 -11.07 -2.03
N ILE A 287 8.01 -11.59 -3.09
CA ILE A 287 8.54 -10.76 -4.18
C ILE A 287 7.40 -10.38 -5.12
N VAL A 288 7.32 -9.11 -5.49
CA VAL A 288 6.28 -8.58 -6.38
C VAL A 288 6.94 -7.89 -7.57
N ALA A 289 6.62 -8.34 -8.79
CA ALA A 289 7.15 -7.79 -10.04
C ALA A 289 8.68 -7.60 -10.02
N PRO A 290 9.48 -8.66 -9.87
CA PRO A 290 10.94 -8.60 -9.61
C PRO A 290 11.74 -7.86 -10.68
N LEU A 291 11.25 -7.79 -11.91
CA LEU A 291 11.91 -7.09 -13.02
C LEU A 291 11.70 -5.56 -13.00
N THR A 292 10.90 -5.05 -12.05
CA THR A 292 10.68 -3.60 -11.93
C THR A 292 11.96 -2.90 -11.49
N ARG A 293 12.34 -1.89 -12.25
CA ARG A 293 13.55 -1.08 -12.00
C ARG A 293 13.17 0.30 -11.46
N ALA A 294 14.11 1.22 -11.42
CA ALA A 294 13.95 2.61 -10.98
C ALA A 294 13.43 2.73 -9.55
N SER A 295 12.14 3.05 -9.38
CA SER A 295 11.57 3.22 -8.05
C SER A 295 11.10 1.93 -7.40
N GLY A 296 11.13 0.79 -8.11
CA GLY A 296 10.62 -0.49 -7.62
C GLY A 296 9.09 -0.61 -7.71
N SER A 297 8.53 -1.69 -7.15
CA SER A 297 7.11 -2.04 -7.26
C SER A 297 6.32 -1.91 -5.95
N ALA A 298 6.94 -2.08 -4.78
CA ALA A 298 6.24 -2.20 -3.51
C ALA A 298 6.16 -0.85 -2.78
N PHE A 299 5.15 -0.02 -3.10
CA PHE A 299 5.05 1.33 -2.55
C PHE A 299 4.34 1.40 -1.21
N VAL A 300 3.05 1.09 -1.17
CA VAL A 300 2.19 1.24 0.02
C VAL A 300 1.25 0.05 0.11
N ILE A 301 0.97 -0.36 1.34
CA ILE A 301 0.12 -1.51 1.66
C ILE A 301 -1.13 -1.02 2.40
N ALA A 302 -2.29 -1.61 2.07
CA ALA A 302 -3.50 -1.56 2.88
C ALA A 302 -4.04 -2.98 3.10
N LEU A 303 -4.64 -3.21 4.27
CA LEU A 303 -5.30 -4.48 4.59
C LEU A 303 -6.81 -4.33 4.50
N SER A 304 -7.53 -5.38 4.09
CA SER A 304 -8.99 -5.35 4.04
C SER A 304 -9.59 -5.16 5.45
N PRO A 305 -10.75 -4.49 5.56
CA PRO A 305 -11.32 -4.09 6.86
C PRO A 305 -12.06 -5.24 7.58
N ASP A 306 -12.19 -6.42 6.96
CA ASP A 306 -12.78 -7.57 7.61
C ASP A 306 -11.91 -8.04 8.80
N VAL A 307 -12.52 -8.67 9.80
CA VAL A 307 -11.84 -9.10 11.04
C VAL A 307 -10.59 -9.95 10.77
N ALA A 308 -10.63 -10.79 9.75
CA ALA A 308 -9.50 -11.64 9.35
C ALA A 308 -8.48 -10.93 8.45
N GLN A 309 -8.80 -9.72 7.97
CA GLN A 309 -7.96 -8.95 7.05
C GLN A 309 -7.42 -9.83 5.90
N ARG A 310 -8.33 -10.55 5.24
CA ARG A 310 -7.98 -11.61 4.27
C ARG A 310 -7.22 -11.13 3.06
N TRP A 311 -7.35 -9.86 2.73
CA TRP A 311 -6.76 -9.28 1.54
C TRP A 311 -5.73 -8.22 1.90
N LEU A 312 -4.65 -8.24 1.15
CA LEU A 312 -3.62 -7.22 1.15
C LEU A 312 -3.61 -6.54 -0.22
N TYR A 313 -3.66 -5.23 -0.23
CA TYR A 313 -3.56 -4.41 -1.42
C TYR A 313 -2.20 -3.72 -1.44
N LEU A 314 -1.48 -3.82 -2.56
CA LEU A 314 -0.18 -3.21 -2.74
C LEU A 314 -0.19 -2.24 -3.92
N ALA A 315 -0.01 -0.95 -3.66
CA ALA A 315 0.17 0.04 -4.71
C ALA A 315 1.54 -0.13 -5.38
N ASP A 316 1.55 -0.20 -6.71
CA ASP A 316 2.75 -0.26 -7.55
C ASP A 316 2.84 0.99 -8.40
N GLY A 317 3.59 1.97 -7.90
CA GLY A 317 3.72 3.28 -8.55
C GLY A 317 4.54 3.25 -9.83
N THR A 318 5.34 2.23 -10.07
CA THR A 318 6.13 2.11 -11.29
C THR A 318 5.36 1.41 -12.41
N ASN A 319 4.59 0.36 -12.08
CA ASN A 319 3.78 -0.36 -13.06
C ASN A 319 2.33 0.18 -13.16
N HIS A 320 2.00 1.24 -12.39
CA HIS A 320 0.73 1.95 -12.47
C HIS A 320 -0.49 1.08 -12.20
N LYS A 321 -0.45 0.28 -11.13
CA LYS A 321 -1.52 -0.65 -10.75
C LYS A 321 -1.57 -0.88 -9.25
N VAL A 322 -2.59 -1.59 -8.80
CA VAL A 322 -2.71 -2.14 -7.45
C VAL A 322 -2.76 -3.66 -7.57
N TRP A 323 -1.86 -4.33 -6.87
CA TRP A 323 -1.85 -5.78 -6.71
C TRP A 323 -2.81 -6.18 -5.57
N ILE A 324 -3.47 -7.31 -5.74
CA ILE A 324 -4.32 -7.94 -4.72
C ILE A 324 -3.68 -9.25 -4.31
N LEU A 325 -3.33 -9.37 -3.03
CA LEU A 325 -2.72 -10.57 -2.47
C LEU A 325 -3.67 -11.19 -1.42
N ARG A 326 -3.67 -12.50 -1.33
CA ARG A 326 -4.26 -13.19 -0.20
C ARG A 326 -3.31 -13.08 1.00
N ARG A 327 -3.76 -12.48 2.11
CA ARG A 327 -2.87 -12.17 3.25
C ARG A 327 -2.27 -13.40 3.91
N SER A 328 -2.99 -14.52 3.97
CA SER A 328 -2.57 -15.75 4.67
C SER A 328 -1.28 -16.39 4.11
N ASP A 329 -0.98 -16.21 2.84
CA ASP A 329 0.17 -16.83 2.15
C ASP A 329 0.88 -15.87 1.18
N LEU A 330 0.40 -14.63 1.10
CA LEU A 330 0.88 -13.57 0.22
C LEU A 330 0.81 -13.91 -1.29
N GLU A 331 -0.01 -14.92 -1.68
CA GLU A 331 -0.22 -15.23 -3.10
C GLU A 331 -0.87 -14.04 -3.81
N ILE A 332 -0.27 -13.61 -4.93
CA ILE A 332 -0.88 -12.61 -5.81
C ILE A 332 -2.08 -13.26 -6.52
N VAL A 333 -3.28 -12.79 -6.24
CA VAL A 333 -4.54 -13.35 -6.75
C VAL A 333 -5.23 -12.46 -7.77
N GLY A 334 -4.80 -11.20 -7.89
CA GLY A 334 -5.37 -10.26 -8.84
C GLY A 334 -4.63 -8.93 -8.91
N GLU A 335 -5.10 -8.08 -9.78
CA GLU A 335 -4.63 -6.71 -9.93
C GLU A 335 -5.70 -5.85 -10.58
N PHE A 336 -5.64 -4.54 -10.39
CA PHE A 336 -6.46 -3.58 -11.14
C PHE A 336 -5.70 -2.29 -11.44
N GLY A 337 -6.24 -1.51 -12.37
CA GLY A 337 -5.62 -0.29 -12.86
C GLY A 337 -4.59 -0.54 -13.97
N ARG A 338 -4.19 0.52 -14.63
CA ARG A 338 -3.16 0.54 -15.69
C ARG A 338 -2.66 1.97 -15.87
N GLY A 339 -1.51 2.13 -16.51
CA GLY A 339 -0.97 3.45 -16.85
C GLY A 339 -1.91 4.29 -17.71
N GLY A 340 -2.11 5.56 -17.34
CA GLY A 340 -2.89 6.52 -18.09
C GLY A 340 -3.50 7.64 -17.23
N ARG A 341 -4.21 8.56 -17.88
CA ARG A 341 -4.79 9.76 -17.24
C ARG A 341 -6.32 9.75 -17.16
N GLN A 342 -6.97 8.75 -17.78
CA GLN A 342 -8.42 8.62 -17.69
C GLN A 342 -8.84 8.12 -16.30
N VAL A 343 -10.09 8.31 -15.98
CA VAL A 343 -10.70 7.79 -14.74
C VAL A 343 -10.49 6.27 -14.67
N GLY A 344 -10.03 5.77 -13.52
CA GLY A 344 -9.67 4.36 -13.31
C GLY A 344 -8.29 3.95 -13.84
N GLN A 345 -7.55 4.85 -14.49
CA GLN A 345 -6.14 4.66 -14.84
C GLN A 345 -5.24 5.40 -13.83
N PHE A 346 -3.96 5.06 -13.77
CA PHE A 346 -3.03 5.64 -12.81
C PHE A 346 -1.82 6.29 -13.47
N ILE A 347 -1.36 7.38 -12.84
CA ILE A 347 -0.01 7.89 -12.98
C ILE A 347 0.64 7.83 -11.60
N ARG A 348 1.45 6.80 -11.38
CA ARG A 348 2.22 6.61 -10.12
C ARG A 348 1.32 6.59 -8.87
N PRO A 349 0.48 5.54 -8.68
CA PRO A 349 -0.22 5.32 -7.42
C PRO A 349 0.82 5.26 -6.29
N HIS A 350 0.59 6.02 -5.21
CA HIS A 350 1.61 6.26 -4.20
C HIS A 350 1.06 6.24 -2.76
N GLY A 351 -0.09 6.84 -2.52
CA GLY A 351 -0.84 6.76 -1.27
C GLY A 351 -2.06 5.85 -1.43
N MET A 352 -2.44 5.11 -0.39
CA MET A 352 -3.62 4.25 -0.43
C MET A 352 -4.23 4.10 0.95
N GLY A 353 -5.56 4.28 1.03
CA GLY A 353 -6.38 4.02 2.21
C GLY A 353 -7.58 3.14 1.86
N ILE A 354 -8.22 2.55 2.85
CA ILE A 354 -9.41 1.70 2.70
C ILE A 354 -10.44 2.07 3.77
N ASP A 355 -11.71 2.18 3.37
CA ASP A 355 -12.80 2.46 4.30
C ASP A 355 -13.43 1.17 4.88
N THR A 356 -14.34 1.32 5.84
CA THR A 356 -15.03 0.19 6.47
C THR A 356 -15.93 -0.58 5.52
N GLN A 357 -16.26 -0.02 4.35
CA GLN A 357 -17.02 -0.70 3.28
C GLN A 357 -16.11 -1.48 2.32
N GLY A 358 -14.77 -1.37 2.49
CA GLY A 358 -13.78 -1.98 1.62
C GLY A 358 -13.50 -1.20 0.34
N ASN A 359 -13.92 0.06 0.23
CA ASN A 359 -13.57 0.91 -0.89
C ASN A 359 -12.13 1.41 -0.73
N LEU A 360 -11.37 1.40 -1.82
CA LEU A 360 -10.00 1.87 -1.86
C LEU A 360 -9.92 3.32 -2.35
N TYR A 361 -9.10 4.11 -1.69
CA TYR A 361 -8.76 5.47 -2.10
C TYR A 361 -7.29 5.50 -2.48
N VAL A 362 -7.00 5.87 -3.72
CA VAL A 362 -5.65 5.81 -4.29
C VAL A 362 -5.19 7.19 -4.70
N GLY A 363 -4.13 7.68 -4.05
CA GLY A 363 -3.47 8.94 -4.35
C GLY A 363 -2.37 8.77 -5.37
N GLU A 364 -2.26 9.70 -6.31
CA GLU A 364 -1.29 9.67 -7.39
C GLU A 364 -0.24 10.77 -7.22
N ALA A 365 1.03 10.35 -7.15
CA ALA A 365 2.18 11.24 -7.08
C ALA A 365 2.63 11.72 -8.47
N SER A 366 3.76 12.43 -8.51
CA SER A 366 4.35 12.99 -9.73
C SER A 366 3.35 13.86 -10.50
N THR A 367 2.97 13.50 -11.71
CA THR A 367 2.04 14.25 -12.56
C THR A 367 0.60 13.71 -12.53
N GLY A 368 0.32 12.73 -11.67
CA GLY A 368 -1.05 12.23 -11.44
C GLY A 368 -1.89 13.25 -10.67
N ARG A 369 -1.40 13.70 -9.52
CA ARG A 369 -1.93 14.83 -8.72
C ARG A 369 -3.42 14.78 -8.43
N ARG A 370 -3.91 13.60 -8.07
CA ARG A 370 -5.33 13.37 -7.72
C ARG A 370 -5.47 12.23 -6.74
N VAL A 371 -6.65 12.11 -6.17
CA VAL A 371 -7.10 10.92 -5.44
C VAL A 371 -8.30 10.34 -6.19
N GLN A 372 -8.37 9.03 -6.31
CA GLN A 372 -9.50 8.32 -6.90
C GLN A 372 -10.06 7.32 -5.89
N LYS A 373 -11.41 7.26 -5.78
CA LYS A 373 -12.13 6.23 -5.04
C LYS A 373 -12.46 5.06 -5.94
N PHE A 374 -12.24 3.85 -5.44
CA PHE A 374 -12.57 2.59 -6.11
C PHE A 374 -13.53 1.80 -5.23
N THR A 375 -14.78 1.68 -5.65
CA THR A 375 -15.81 0.97 -4.90
C THR A 375 -15.69 -0.53 -5.06
N ALA A 376 -15.76 -1.25 -3.94
CA ALA A 376 -15.76 -2.71 -3.93
C ALA A 376 -17.04 -3.24 -4.58
N GLN A 377 -16.91 -4.06 -5.64
CA GLN A 377 -18.05 -4.56 -6.42
C GLN A 377 -18.72 -5.77 -5.78
N ASN A 378 -18.01 -6.50 -4.96
CA ASN A 378 -18.55 -7.65 -4.23
C ASN A 378 -18.12 -7.62 -2.76
N PRO A 379 -18.72 -6.73 -1.94
CA PRO A 379 -18.31 -6.56 -0.55
C PRO A 379 -18.47 -7.86 0.28
N LYS A 380 -19.36 -8.80 -0.14
CA LYS A 380 -19.46 -10.11 0.52
C LYS A 380 -18.14 -10.88 0.47
N ILE A 381 -17.34 -10.75 -0.59
CA ILE A 381 -16.03 -11.41 -0.68
C ILE A 381 -15.07 -10.85 0.37
N ILE A 382 -15.21 -9.59 0.73
CA ILE A 382 -14.39 -8.93 1.75
C ILE A 382 -14.82 -9.37 3.16
N TYR A 383 -16.13 -9.62 3.38
CA TYR A 383 -16.70 -9.86 4.71
C TYR A 383 -17.14 -11.32 4.97
N GLN A 384 -17.03 -12.25 4.01
CA GLN A 384 -17.35 -13.66 4.29
C GLN A 384 -16.34 -14.24 5.27
N SER A 385 -16.82 -14.68 6.44
CA SER A 385 -16.03 -15.53 7.33
C SER A 385 -15.60 -16.79 6.56
N PRO A 386 -14.39 -17.31 6.76
CA PRO A 386 -14.06 -18.64 6.26
C PRO A 386 -15.12 -19.59 6.83
N GLU A 387 -15.80 -20.37 5.96
CA GLU A 387 -16.61 -21.48 6.43
C GLU A 387 -15.66 -22.39 7.23
N VAL A 388 -15.89 -22.45 8.53
CA VAL A 388 -15.17 -23.38 9.41
C VAL A 388 -15.56 -24.78 8.95
N PRO A 389 -14.63 -25.65 8.54
CA PRO A 389 -14.91 -26.97 8.08
C PRO A 389 -15.48 -27.89 9.20
#